data_1aa2a1926dd92ddf4437961df0677370
#
_entry.id   1aa2a1926dd92ddf4437961df0677370
#
_cell.length_a   1.000
_cell.length_b   1.000
_cell.length_c   1.000
_cell.angle_alpha   90.00
_cell.angle_beta   90.00
_cell.angle_gamma   90.00
#
_symmetry.space_group_name_H-M   'P 1'
#
loop_
_entity.id
_entity.type
_entity.pdbx_description
1 polymer ?
#
loop_
_entity_poly.entity_id
_entity_poly.type
_entity_poly.pdbx_seq_one_letter_code
_entity_poly.pdbx_strand_id
1 'polypeptide(L)'
;MSRKRRGSYDVEYMRIVVGLIRDGIGAKSLARRLGVSKETTREWLLSYRIGGEAALMGEREGNRKYDYETKLAAVLDHLERGMSRPEVMERYGIASRTCLKQWCQDYRRGGPEALRPKPKGRPKGAKSKPKPAPTREQLLEEENAYLKARVAYLEKARALLASKPTTGRSRRSSRRWRGSAIRSGAC
;
A
#
# COMPACT_ATOMS: atom_id res chain seq x y z
N MET A 1 -30.92 12.62 4.59
CA MET A 1 -29.99 13.27 3.62
C MET A 1 -28.60 12.68 3.79
N SER A 2 -28.15 11.91 2.83
CA SER A 2 -26.86 11.21 2.89
C SER A 2 -25.71 12.20 2.79
N ARG A 3 -24.77 12.19 3.76
CA ARG A 3 -23.54 12.99 3.71
C ARG A 3 -22.67 12.47 2.56
N LYS A 4 -22.59 13.20 1.46
CA LYS A 4 -21.64 12.92 0.37
C LYS A 4 -20.21 12.95 0.92
N ARG A 5 -19.48 11.85 0.77
CA ARG A 5 -18.06 11.75 1.17
C ARG A 5 -17.20 12.68 0.31
N ARG A 6 -16.08 13.19 0.86
CA ARG A 6 -15.06 13.91 0.06
C ARG A 6 -14.65 13.02 -1.12
N GLY A 7 -14.79 13.52 -2.32
CA GLY A 7 -14.53 12.78 -3.56
C GLY A 7 -15.77 12.46 -4.40
N SER A 8 -16.96 12.89 -3.96
CA SER A 8 -18.24 12.64 -4.63
C SER A 8 -18.76 13.84 -5.45
N TYR A 9 -17.96 14.89 -5.63
CA TYR A 9 -18.34 15.99 -6.48
C TYR A 9 -17.75 15.78 -7.88
N ASP A 10 -18.62 15.92 -8.90
CA ASP A 10 -18.23 15.77 -10.29
C ASP A 10 -17.26 16.89 -10.73
N VAL A 11 -16.45 16.60 -11.72
CA VAL A 11 -15.45 17.54 -12.26
C VAL A 11 -16.12 18.83 -12.76
N GLU A 12 -17.27 18.70 -13.43
CA GLU A 12 -18.07 19.84 -13.88
C GLU A 12 -18.52 20.72 -12.71
N TYR A 13 -18.97 20.10 -11.63
CA TYR A 13 -19.36 20.83 -10.42
C TYR A 13 -18.18 21.58 -9.81
N MET A 14 -17.00 20.96 -9.79
CA MET A 14 -15.78 21.60 -9.27
C MET A 14 -15.32 22.77 -10.16
N ARG A 15 -15.51 22.70 -11.47
CA ARG A 15 -15.26 23.84 -12.37
C ARG A 15 -16.14 25.03 -12.04
N ILE A 16 -17.41 24.81 -11.75
CA ILE A 16 -18.33 25.89 -11.30
C ILE A 16 -17.83 26.50 -9.98
N VAL A 17 -17.39 25.64 -9.04
CA VAL A 17 -16.82 26.11 -7.77
C VAL A 17 -15.59 26.98 -7.99
N VAL A 18 -14.67 26.56 -8.87
CA VAL A 18 -13.48 27.33 -9.23
C VAL A 18 -13.85 28.69 -9.83
N GLY A 19 -14.79 28.72 -10.77
CA GLY A 19 -15.29 29.97 -11.36
C GLY A 19 -15.79 30.94 -10.30
N LEU A 20 -16.64 30.48 -9.39
CA LEU A 20 -17.19 31.30 -8.31
C LEU A 20 -16.11 31.78 -7.32
N ILE A 21 -15.08 31.01 -7.09
CA ILE A 21 -13.94 31.41 -6.24
C ILE A 21 -13.10 32.50 -6.95
N ARG A 22 -12.88 32.36 -8.27
CA ARG A 22 -12.16 33.37 -9.09
C ARG A 22 -12.91 34.70 -9.10
N ASP A 23 -14.25 34.67 -9.09
CA ASP A 23 -15.11 35.87 -8.97
C ASP A 23 -15.06 36.51 -7.58
N GLY A 24 -14.23 35.98 -6.64
CA GLY A 24 -14.06 36.54 -5.30
C GLY A 24 -15.16 36.18 -4.31
N ILE A 25 -16.00 35.17 -4.60
CA ILE A 25 -17.12 34.81 -3.74
C ILE A 25 -16.59 34.12 -2.46
N GLY A 26 -16.89 34.73 -1.31
CA GLY A 26 -16.52 34.21 -0.01
C GLY A 26 -17.27 32.93 0.42
N ALA A 27 -16.71 32.18 1.41
CA ALA A 27 -17.24 30.90 1.88
C ALA A 27 -18.75 30.91 2.22
N LYS A 28 -19.27 31.97 2.83
CA LYS A 28 -20.66 32.03 3.25
C LYS A 28 -21.63 32.12 2.04
N SER A 29 -21.27 32.94 1.05
CA SER A 29 -22.04 33.11 -0.17
C SER A 29 -21.95 31.88 -1.07
N LEU A 30 -20.76 31.29 -1.15
CA LEU A 30 -20.54 30.04 -1.86
C LEU A 30 -21.36 28.89 -1.28
N ALA A 31 -21.37 28.73 0.05
CA ALA A 31 -22.18 27.73 0.75
C ALA A 31 -23.68 27.88 0.43
N ARG A 32 -24.19 29.13 0.43
CA ARG A 32 -25.61 29.43 0.13
C ARG A 32 -25.93 29.09 -1.32
N ARG A 33 -25.11 29.50 -2.28
CA ARG A 33 -25.35 29.27 -3.72
C ARG A 33 -25.32 27.80 -4.10
N LEU A 34 -24.39 27.05 -3.52
CA LEU A 34 -24.13 25.63 -3.86
C LEU A 34 -24.90 24.64 -2.98
N GLY A 35 -25.62 25.12 -1.95
CA GLY A 35 -26.34 24.23 -1.01
C GLY A 35 -25.45 23.32 -0.20
N VAL A 36 -24.16 23.67 -0.01
CA VAL A 36 -23.18 22.87 0.72
C VAL A 36 -22.82 23.47 2.07
N SER A 37 -22.20 22.69 2.95
CA SER A 37 -21.81 23.19 4.26
C SER A 37 -20.77 24.32 4.17
N LYS A 38 -20.85 25.28 5.09
CA LYS A 38 -19.88 26.37 5.19
C LYS A 38 -18.45 25.84 5.45
N GLU A 39 -18.32 24.71 6.10
CA GLU A 39 -17.04 24.06 6.38
C GLU A 39 -16.40 23.52 5.10
N THR A 40 -17.21 22.88 4.25
CA THR A 40 -16.76 22.38 2.95
C THR A 40 -16.27 23.53 2.06
N THR A 41 -17.01 24.64 2.00
CA THR A 41 -16.60 25.79 1.19
C THR A 41 -15.34 26.48 1.73
N ARG A 42 -15.14 26.53 3.06
CA ARG A 42 -13.90 27.01 3.65
C ARG A 42 -12.71 26.12 3.29
N GLU A 43 -12.90 24.80 3.28
CA GLU A 43 -11.86 23.86 2.86
C GLU A 43 -11.51 24.02 1.38
N TRP A 44 -12.50 24.24 0.52
CA TRP A 44 -12.26 24.51 -0.89
C TRP A 44 -11.49 25.82 -1.12
N LEU A 45 -11.91 26.91 -0.45
CA LEU A 45 -11.18 28.19 -0.51
C LEU A 45 -9.73 28.04 -0.01
N LEU A 46 -9.51 27.34 1.08
CA LEU A 46 -8.17 27.08 1.58
C LEU A 46 -7.34 26.25 0.59
N SER A 47 -7.92 25.18 0.05
CA SER A 47 -7.25 24.34 -0.97
C SER A 47 -6.89 25.14 -2.22
N TYR A 48 -7.80 26.01 -2.66
CA TYR A 48 -7.55 26.89 -3.80
C TYR A 48 -6.41 27.89 -3.54
N ARG A 49 -6.35 28.50 -2.36
CA ARG A 49 -5.27 29.41 -1.97
C ARG A 49 -3.90 28.73 -1.87
N ILE A 50 -3.87 27.47 -1.42
CA ILE A 50 -2.62 26.70 -1.25
C ILE A 50 -2.10 26.12 -2.56
N GLY A 51 -2.95 25.65 -3.44
CA GLY A 51 -2.55 24.91 -4.63
C GLY A 51 -3.32 25.23 -5.90
N GLY A 52 -4.08 26.34 -5.90
CA GLY A 52 -4.82 26.78 -7.07
C GLY A 52 -5.94 25.84 -7.50
N GLU A 53 -6.28 25.94 -8.77
CA GLU A 53 -7.31 25.11 -9.40
C GLU A 53 -6.99 23.62 -9.36
N ALA A 54 -5.73 23.23 -9.63
CA ALA A 54 -5.27 21.86 -9.62
C ALA A 54 -5.56 21.14 -8.29
N ALA A 55 -5.41 21.84 -7.16
CA ALA A 55 -5.70 21.30 -5.84
C ALA A 55 -7.19 20.98 -5.62
N LEU A 56 -8.09 21.70 -6.29
CA LEU A 56 -9.55 21.47 -6.24
C LEU A 56 -9.98 20.40 -7.23
N MET A 57 -9.37 20.34 -8.41
CA MET A 57 -9.69 19.35 -9.45
C MET A 57 -9.23 17.94 -9.12
N GLY A 58 -8.51 17.78 -8.02
CA GLY A 58 -8.03 16.46 -7.59
C GLY A 58 -6.74 16.01 -8.26
N GLU A 59 -6.12 16.86 -9.06
CA GLU A 59 -4.78 16.64 -9.62
C GLU A 59 -3.73 16.76 -8.51
N ARG A 60 -3.69 15.75 -7.64
CA ARG A 60 -2.71 15.71 -6.56
C ARG A 60 -1.41 15.10 -7.09
N GLU A 61 -0.41 15.94 -7.21
CA GLU A 61 0.97 15.46 -7.22
C GLU A 61 1.25 14.73 -5.91
N GLY A 62 1.02 13.44 -5.84
CA GLY A 62 1.37 12.55 -4.73
C GLY A 62 1.40 13.16 -3.32
N ASN A 63 2.05 12.52 -2.39
CA ASN A 63 2.26 13.08 -1.05
C ASN A 63 3.38 14.15 -1.09
N ARG A 64 3.01 15.42 -0.90
CA ARG A 64 3.98 16.51 -0.78
C ARG A 64 4.97 16.21 0.34
N LYS A 65 6.25 16.30 0.04
CA LYS A 65 7.33 16.20 1.02
C LYS A 65 7.68 17.60 1.48
N TYR A 66 7.79 17.79 2.78
CA TYR A 66 8.19 19.06 3.40
C TYR A 66 9.54 18.88 4.07
N ASP A 67 10.43 19.84 3.85
CA ASP A 67 11.75 19.84 4.46
C ASP A 67 11.66 20.12 5.97
N TYR A 68 12.73 19.79 6.68
CA TYR A 68 12.80 19.99 8.12
C TYR A 68 12.60 21.46 8.50
N GLU A 69 13.25 22.37 7.78
CA GLU A 69 13.17 23.82 8.03
C GLU A 69 11.75 24.34 7.86
N THR A 70 11.07 23.94 6.80
CA THR A 70 9.66 24.29 6.55
C THR A 70 8.75 23.81 7.69
N LYS A 71 8.95 22.59 8.18
CA LYS A 71 8.16 22.05 9.30
C LYS A 71 8.40 22.84 10.58
N LEU A 72 9.67 23.12 10.87
CA LEU A 72 10.06 23.87 12.07
C LEU A 72 9.50 25.29 12.04
N ALA A 73 9.70 26.02 10.93
CA ALA A 73 9.19 27.38 10.77
C ALA A 73 7.66 27.44 10.88
N ALA A 74 6.94 26.51 10.24
CA ALA A 74 5.48 26.44 10.32
C ALA A 74 4.99 26.17 11.76
N VAL A 75 5.67 25.33 12.51
CA VAL A 75 5.32 25.03 13.91
C VAL A 75 5.60 26.23 14.82
N LEU A 76 6.73 26.89 14.66
CA LEU A 76 7.09 28.08 15.45
C LEU A 76 6.14 29.25 15.17
N ASP A 77 5.80 29.50 13.92
CA ASP A 77 4.82 30.53 13.56
C ASP A 77 3.43 30.26 14.18
N HIS A 78 3.05 28.99 14.25
CA HIS A 78 1.77 28.63 14.90
C HIS A 78 1.83 28.71 16.42
N LEU A 79 2.88 28.20 17.06
CA LEU A 79 2.95 28.06 18.52
C LEU A 79 3.47 29.31 19.21
N GLU A 80 4.45 30.01 18.64
CA GLU A 80 5.10 31.15 19.27
C GLU A 80 4.54 32.48 18.78
N ARG A 81 4.29 32.60 17.49
CA ARG A 81 3.73 33.83 16.90
C ARG A 81 2.20 33.86 16.90
N GLY A 82 1.54 32.80 17.33
CA GLY A 82 0.09 32.74 17.44
C GLY A 82 -0.67 32.75 16.10
N MET A 83 0.02 32.50 14.97
CA MET A 83 -0.64 32.47 13.67
C MET A 83 -1.70 31.37 13.61
N SER A 84 -2.83 31.66 12.99
CA SER A 84 -3.88 30.66 12.82
C SER A 84 -3.41 29.51 11.89
N ARG A 85 -3.93 28.30 12.10
CA ARG A 85 -3.57 27.16 11.24
C ARG A 85 -3.81 27.41 9.74
N PRO A 86 -4.93 28.01 9.30
CA PRO A 86 -5.12 28.31 7.89
C PRO A 86 -4.05 29.25 7.32
N GLU A 87 -3.67 30.29 8.06
CA GLU A 87 -2.63 31.24 7.64
C GLU A 87 -1.27 30.57 7.48
N VAL A 88 -0.88 29.73 8.46
CA VAL A 88 0.37 28.94 8.36
C VAL A 88 0.31 27.98 7.16
N MET A 89 -0.82 27.32 6.96
CA MET A 89 -0.97 26.40 5.83
C MET A 89 -0.86 27.13 4.49
N GLU A 90 -1.43 28.32 4.37
CA GLU A 90 -1.36 29.15 3.18
C GLU A 90 0.07 29.66 2.96
N ARG A 91 0.75 30.14 4.00
CA ARG A 91 2.11 30.68 3.94
C ARG A 91 3.15 29.64 3.53
N TYR A 92 3.05 28.41 4.06
CA TYR A 92 4.02 27.33 3.82
C TYR A 92 3.55 26.30 2.79
N GLY A 93 2.41 26.53 2.13
CA GLY A 93 1.88 25.61 1.13
C GLY A 93 1.48 24.23 1.69
N ILE A 94 1.06 24.16 2.96
CA ILE A 94 0.74 22.89 3.64
C ILE A 94 -0.66 22.43 3.25
N ALA A 95 -0.76 21.40 2.41
CA ALA A 95 -2.03 20.91 1.89
C ALA A 95 -2.92 20.20 2.94
N SER A 96 -2.35 19.71 4.03
CA SER A 96 -3.06 18.89 5.02
C SER A 96 -3.02 19.49 6.43
N ARG A 97 -4.21 19.77 6.99
CA ARG A 97 -4.36 20.18 8.39
C ARG A 97 -3.82 19.13 9.37
N THR A 98 -3.95 17.86 9.01
CA THR A 98 -3.47 16.75 9.84
C THR A 98 -1.96 16.75 9.94
N CYS A 99 -1.24 17.07 8.85
CA CYS A 99 0.22 17.18 8.87
C CYS A 99 0.68 18.26 9.86
N LEU A 100 0.13 19.47 9.76
CA LEU A 100 0.49 20.57 10.68
C LEU A 100 0.16 20.20 12.14
N LYS A 101 -1.01 19.61 12.38
CA LYS A 101 -1.39 19.13 13.72
C LYS A 101 -0.38 18.13 14.28
N GLN A 102 0.03 17.16 13.44
CA GLN A 102 1.01 16.14 13.83
C GLN A 102 2.37 16.76 14.15
N TRP A 103 2.85 17.69 13.32
CA TRP A 103 4.12 18.38 13.60
C TRP A 103 4.09 19.18 14.91
N CYS A 104 2.99 19.86 15.19
CA CYS A 104 2.84 20.57 16.48
C CYS A 104 2.84 19.59 17.67
N GLN A 105 2.25 18.39 17.51
CA GLN A 105 2.28 17.37 18.55
C GLN A 105 3.68 16.77 18.73
N ASP A 106 4.37 16.48 17.63
CA ASP A 106 5.73 15.94 17.66
C ASP A 106 6.71 16.96 18.29
N TYR A 107 6.59 18.23 17.93
CA TYR A 107 7.37 19.31 18.53
C TYR A 107 7.16 19.43 20.05
N ARG A 108 5.91 19.35 20.52
CA ARG A 108 5.60 19.38 21.96
C ARG A 108 6.14 18.19 22.74
N ARG A 109 6.29 17.03 22.06
CA ARG A 109 6.80 15.79 22.70
C ARG A 109 8.31 15.73 22.76
N GLY A 110 8.99 16.16 21.75
CA GLY A 110 10.44 15.93 21.59
C GLY A 110 11.20 17.10 20.99
N GLY A 111 10.62 18.30 21.01
CA GLY A 111 11.26 19.49 20.50
C GLY A 111 11.52 19.46 19.00
N PRO A 112 12.44 20.31 18.51
CA PRO A 112 12.75 20.42 17.08
C PRO A 112 13.30 19.12 16.49
N GLU A 113 14.01 18.31 17.25
CA GLU A 113 14.57 17.03 16.79
C GLU A 113 13.48 16.02 16.37
N ALA A 114 12.30 16.09 16.97
CA ALA A 114 11.20 15.20 16.64
C ALA A 114 10.62 15.42 15.23
N LEU A 115 10.89 16.59 14.62
CA LEU A 115 10.45 16.95 13.26
C LEU A 115 11.40 16.43 12.17
N ARG A 116 12.59 15.94 12.54
CA ARG A 116 13.53 15.35 11.58
C ARG A 116 12.93 14.14 10.88
N PRO A 117 13.28 13.93 9.60
CA PRO A 117 12.80 12.78 8.85
C PRO A 117 13.25 11.48 9.53
N LYS A 118 12.28 10.65 9.93
CA LYS A 118 12.54 9.32 10.48
C LYS A 118 12.79 8.33 9.34
N PRO A 119 13.73 7.38 9.50
CA PRO A 119 13.94 6.34 8.50
C PRO A 119 12.63 5.58 8.27
N LYS A 120 12.29 5.37 6.99
CA LYS A 120 11.10 4.59 6.62
C LYS A 120 11.32 3.13 6.96
N GLY A 121 10.32 2.53 7.55
CA GLY A 121 10.32 1.09 7.81
C GLY A 121 10.23 0.75 9.29
N ARG A 122 10.16 -0.54 9.53
CA ARG A 122 10.13 -1.08 10.88
C ARG A 122 11.54 -0.98 11.50
N PRO A 123 11.70 -0.57 12.75
CA PRO A 123 12.99 -0.57 13.42
C PRO A 123 13.68 -1.93 13.33
N LYS A 124 14.98 -1.96 13.02
CA LYS A 124 15.76 -3.19 13.02
C LYS A 124 15.63 -3.85 14.41
N GLY A 125 15.29 -5.14 14.44
CA GLY A 125 15.10 -5.89 15.70
C GLY A 125 13.70 -5.83 16.31
N ALA A 126 12.78 -5.07 15.77
CA ALA A 126 11.41 -5.13 16.24
C ALA A 126 10.79 -6.50 15.90
N LYS A 127 10.45 -7.29 16.93
CA LYS A 127 9.79 -8.59 16.77
C LYS A 127 8.47 -8.44 16.05
N SER A 128 8.20 -9.28 15.05
CA SER A 128 6.89 -9.34 14.41
C SER A 128 5.84 -9.66 15.47
N LYS A 129 4.68 -9.03 15.41
CA LYS A 129 3.56 -9.53 16.20
C LYS A 129 3.40 -11.00 15.83
N PRO A 130 3.31 -11.91 16.81
CA PRO A 130 3.05 -13.31 16.52
C PRO A 130 1.79 -13.37 15.65
N LYS A 131 1.85 -14.11 14.56
CA LYS A 131 0.63 -14.38 13.78
C LYS A 131 -0.36 -15.05 14.72
N PRO A 132 -1.64 -14.67 14.72
CA PRO A 132 -2.64 -15.41 15.47
C PRO A 132 -2.54 -16.88 15.06
N ALA A 133 -2.67 -17.78 16.04
CA ALA A 133 -2.67 -19.21 15.77
C ALA A 133 -3.77 -19.50 14.72
N PRO A 134 -3.47 -20.33 13.71
CA PRO A 134 -4.44 -20.64 12.68
C PRO A 134 -5.69 -21.25 13.31
N THR A 135 -6.85 -20.84 12.87
CA THR A 135 -8.11 -21.41 13.34
C THR A 135 -8.22 -22.88 12.89
N ARG A 136 -9.04 -23.66 13.59
CA ARG A 136 -9.30 -25.06 13.21
C ARG A 136 -9.78 -25.17 11.75
N GLU A 137 -10.57 -24.23 11.28
CA GLU A 137 -11.04 -24.17 9.89
C GLU A 137 -9.89 -23.99 8.91
N GLN A 138 -8.97 -23.06 9.20
CA GLN A 138 -7.80 -22.82 8.36
C GLN A 138 -6.89 -24.06 8.29
N LEU A 139 -6.69 -24.75 9.40
CA LEU A 139 -5.91 -26.00 9.41
C LEU A 139 -6.57 -27.08 8.55
N LEU A 140 -7.89 -27.23 8.66
CA LEU A 140 -8.65 -28.19 7.85
C LEU A 140 -8.66 -27.83 6.37
N GLU A 141 -8.72 -26.55 6.03
CA GLU A 141 -8.62 -26.08 4.65
C GLU A 141 -7.24 -26.35 4.03
N GLU A 142 -6.16 -26.11 4.79
CA GLU A 142 -4.81 -26.42 4.38
C GLU A 142 -4.60 -27.92 4.18
N GLU A 143 -5.11 -28.75 5.12
CA GLU A 143 -5.08 -30.20 5.01
C GLU A 143 -5.86 -30.70 3.80
N ASN A 144 -7.06 -30.18 3.57
CA ASN A 144 -7.86 -30.51 2.38
C ASN A 144 -7.15 -30.13 1.08
N ALA A 145 -6.53 -28.95 1.03
CA ALA A 145 -5.76 -28.51 -0.13
C ALA A 145 -4.58 -29.44 -0.41
N TYR A 146 -3.86 -29.82 0.66
CA TYR A 146 -2.74 -30.77 0.56
C TYR A 146 -3.21 -32.15 0.08
N LEU A 147 -4.28 -32.69 0.64
CA LEU A 147 -4.80 -33.99 0.25
C LEU A 147 -5.30 -34.00 -1.20
N LYS A 148 -6.00 -32.95 -1.65
CA LYS A 148 -6.42 -32.79 -3.04
C LYS A 148 -5.22 -32.78 -4.00
N ALA A 149 -4.16 -32.01 -3.68
CA ALA A 149 -2.94 -31.99 -4.49
C ALA A 149 -2.26 -33.37 -4.53
N ARG A 150 -2.24 -34.09 -3.42
CA ARG A 150 -1.66 -35.44 -3.31
C ARG A 150 -2.44 -36.45 -4.14
N VAL A 151 -3.77 -36.41 -4.10
CA VAL A 151 -4.63 -37.26 -4.93
C VAL A 151 -4.39 -36.98 -6.42
N ALA A 152 -4.41 -35.72 -6.85
CA ALA A 152 -4.14 -35.36 -8.22
C ALA A 152 -2.75 -35.82 -8.72
N TYR A 153 -1.74 -35.74 -7.85
CA TYR A 153 -0.39 -36.26 -8.14
C TYR A 153 -0.43 -37.79 -8.35
N LEU A 154 -1.07 -38.54 -7.46
CA LEU A 154 -1.14 -40.00 -7.54
C LEU A 154 -1.93 -40.46 -8.77
N GLU A 155 -3.03 -39.79 -9.11
CA GLU A 155 -3.79 -40.06 -10.33
C GLU A 155 -2.94 -39.86 -11.58
N LYS A 156 -2.20 -38.75 -11.64
CA LYS A 156 -1.29 -38.47 -12.75
C LYS A 156 -0.14 -39.49 -12.84
N ALA A 157 0.43 -39.86 -11.70
CA ALA A 157 1.47 -40.89 -11.64
C ALA A 157 0.93 -42.24 -12.12
N ARG A 158 -0.29 -42.63 -11.68
CA ARG A 158 -0.95 -43.87 -12.11
C ARG A 158 -1.22 -43.86 -13.61
N ALA A 159 -1.70 -42.75 -14.17
CA ALA A 159 -1.92 -42.61 -15.61
C ALA A 159 -0.62 -42.76 -16.41
N LEU A 160 0.49 -42.16 -15.93
CA LEU A 160 1.81 -42.29 -16.57
C LEU A 160 2.36 -43.72 -16.49
N LEU A 161 2.13 -44.43 -15.40
CA LEU A 161 2.52 -45.85 -15.28
C LEU A 161 1.69 -46.75 -16.20
N ALA A 162 0.39 -46.46 -16.32
CA ALA A 162 -0.48 -47.18 -17.21
C ALA A 162 -0.20 -46.93 -18.72
N SER A 163 0.29 -45.73 -19.04
CA SER A 163 0.65 -45.34 -20.41
C SER A 163 2.04 -45.83 -20.87
N LYS A 164 2.88 -46.36 -19.96
CA LYS A 164 4.16 -46.96 -20.35
C LYS A 164 3.88 -48.29 -21.08
N PRO A 165 4.22 -48.43 -22.39
CA PRO A 165 4.10 -49.70 -23.05
C PRO A 165 5.02 -50.71 -22.35
N THR A 166 4.47 -51.86 -21.98
CA THR A 166 5.25 -53.01 -21.51
C THR A 166 6.19 -53.40 -22.64
N THR A 167 7.37 -52.80 -22.70
CA THR A 167 8.43 -53.30 -23.57
C THR A 167 8.74 -54.72 -23.16
N GLY A 168 8.31 -55.63 -24.00
CA GLY A 168 8.46 -57.06 -23.82
C GLY A 168 9.91 -57.38 -23.43
N ARG A 169 10.02 -58.09 -22.36
CA ARG A 169 11.26 -58.69 -21.86
C ARG A 169 11.71 -59.68 -22.92
N SER A 170 12.51 -59.20 -23.88
CA SER A 170 13.19 -60.04 -24.83
C SER A 170 14.00 -61.08 -24.04
N ARG A 171 13.55 -62.34 -24.12
CA ARG A 171 14.29 -63.51 -23.65
C ARG A 171 15.62 -63.54 -24.42
N ARG A 172 16.69 -63.02 -23.82
CA ARG A 172 18.05 -63.32 -24.28
C ARG A 172 18.28 -64.78 -24.01
N SER A 173 18.31 -65.55 -25.11
CA SER A 173 18.72 -66.93 -25.16
C SER A 173 20.08 -67.05 -24.48
N SER A 174 20.17 -67.96 -23.51
CA SER A 174 21.40 -68.43 -22.89
C SER A 174 22.26 -69.11 -23.93
N ARG A 175 23.24 -68.44 -24.50
CA ARG A 175 24.34 -69.08 -25.19
C ARG A 175 25.22 -69.75 -24.15
N ARG A 176 25.10 -71.05 -24.13
CA ARG A 176 25.93 -72.05 -23.47
C ARG A 176 27.40 -71.85 -23.87
N TRP A 177 28.20 -71.35 -23.03
CA TRP A 177 29.67 -71.45 -23.18
C TRP A 177 30.11 -72.85 -22.78
N ARG A 178 30.50 -73.66 -23.77
CA ARG A 178 31.21 -74.91 -23.60
C ARG A 178 32.67 -74.54 -23.38
N GLY A 179 33.21 -75.20 -22.40
CA GLY A 179 34.59 -75.04 -21.97
C GLY A 179 35.60 -75.44 -23.02
N SER A 180 36.77 -74.92 -22.85
CA SER A 180 37.97 -75.60 -23.25
C SER A 180 38.99 -75.43 -22.12
N ALA A 181 39.31 -76.58 -21.52
CA ALA A 181 40.44 -76.77 -20.66
C ALA A 181 41.69 -76.85 -21.52
N ILE A 182 42.79 -76.23 -21.10
CA ILE A 182 44.18 -76.55 -21.43
C ILE A 182 44.97 -76.04 -20.21
N ARG A 183 45.35 -76.93 -19.33
CA ARG A 183 46.61 -77.64 -19.15
C ARG A 183 47.85 -76.72 -19.05
N SER A 184 48.36 -76.70 -17.80
CA SER A 184 49.70 -77.12 -17.40
C SER A 184 50.95 -76.38 -17.90
N GLY A 185 51.83 -76.16 -16.95
CA GLY A 185 53.29 -76.10 -17.05
C GLY A 185 53.87 -75.04 -16.17
N ALA A 186 54.24 -75.31 -15.00
CA ALA A 186 55.56 -75.64 -14.53
C ALA A 186 56.67 -74.67 -14.96
N CYS A 187 57.17 -73.94 -14.07
CA CYS A 187 58.47 -73.79 -13.41
C CYS A 187 58.39 -72.66 -12.41
#